data_64dbcaf3b2e8b3e0db8230538e49716d
#
_entry.id   64dbcaf3b2e8b3e0db8230538e49716d
#
_cell.length_a   1.000
_cell.length_b   1.000
_cell.length_c   1.000
_cell.angle_alpha   90.00
_cell.angle_beta   90.00
_cell.angle_gamma   90.00
#
_symmetry.space_group_name_H-M   'P 1'
#
loop_
_entity.id
_entity.type
_entity.pdbx_description
1 polymer ?
#
loop_
_entity_poly.entity_id
_entity_poly.type
_entity_poly.pdbx_seq_one_letter_code
_entity_poly.pdbx_strand_id
1 'polypeptide(L)'
;MFQILQKTWALFLGFALISLGHGLQGTLIGVRSVLEGFSFVSSGLIIAGYYVGYLTGALTIPIFLQRVGHIRVFAALASLASIAILLHSVFVHPYSWLFIRILTGISLSGIYVIMESWLNEKSTNQTRGQLLSIYMIFTFVFVGAGQFLLNLSNPLEVDLFILVSILLSFALLPILLSNTEQPNTESPKYFSLKEFYIVSPLGFVAALATGLSHSAVF
;
A
#
# COMPACT_ATOMS: atom_id res chain seq x y z
N MET A 1 -0.50 25.87 -1.88
CA MET A 1 -0.44 24.67 -1.02
C MET A 1 -1.78 24.36 -0.34
N PHE A 2 -2.32 25.24 0.49
CA PHE A 2 -3.59 25.00 1.22
C PHE A 2 -4.76 24.64 0.30
N GLN A 3 -4.93 25.34 -0.82
CA GLN A 3 -5.98 25.04 -1.81
C GLN A 3 -5.82 23.66 -2.47
N ILE A 4 -4.59 23.17 -2.66
CA ILE A 4 -4.35 21.83 -3.20
C ILE A 4 -4.75 20.78 -2.17
N LEU A 5 -4.36 20.97 -0.90
CA LEU A 5 -4.76 20.07 0.18
C LEU A 5 -6.28 20.03 0.38
N GLN A 6 -6.96 21.19 0.27
CA GLN A 6 -8.43 21.23 0.30
C GLN A 6 -9.08 20.44 -0.85
N LYS A 7 -8.48 20.46 -2.05
CA LYS A 7 -8.99 19.70 -3.19
C LYS A 7 -8.64 18.20 -3.14
N THR A 8 -7.62 17.83 -2.37
CA THR A 8 -7.13 16.46 -2.26
C THR A 8 -7.38 15.81 -0.89
N TRP A 9 -8.15 16.47 0.00
CA TRP A 9 -8.40 16.02 1.37
C TRP A 9 -8.94 14.58 1.43
N ALA A 10 -9.84 14.22 0.52
CA ALA A 10 -10.46 12.91 0.47
C ALA A 10 -9.44 11.81 0.12
N LEU A 11 -8.47 12.13 -0.77
CA LEU A 11 -7.36 11.26 -1.10
C LEU A 11 -6.46 11.03 0.11
N PHE A 12 -6.07 12.12 0.80
CA PHE A 12 -5.22 12.01 2.00
C PHE A 12 -5.92 11.28 3.14
N LEU A 13 -7.22 11.51 3.36
CA LEU A 13 -7.98 10.81 4.38
C LEU A 13 -8.12 9.31 4.06
N GLY A 14 -8.50 8.96 2.83
CA GLY A 14 -8.56 7.56 2.41
C GLY A 14 -7.20 6.88 2.51
N PHE A 15 -6.14 7.57 2.10
CA PHE A 15 -4.77 7.05 2.18
C PHE A 15 -4.27 6.90 3.63
N ALA A 16 -4.63 7.81 4.53
CA ALA A 16 -4.32 7.70 5.95
C ALA A 16 -4.93 6.42 6.56
N LEU A 17 -6.19 6.11 6.22
CA LEU A 17 -6.86 4.88 6.67
C LEU A 17 -6.18 3.62 6.08
N ILE A 18 -5.82 3.63 4.80
CA ILE A 18 -5.02 2.54 4.20
C ILE A 18 -3.69 2.37 4.93
N SER A 19 -2.99 3.45 5.19
CA SER A 19 -1.67 3.43 5.85
C SER A 19 -1.75 2.92 7.29
N LEU A 20 -2.79 3.29 8.04
CA LEU A 20 -3.09 2.72 9.37
C LEU A 20 -3.30 1.21 9.29
N GLY A 21 -4.17 0.78 8.37
CA GLY A 21 -4.44 -0.65 8.15
C GLY A 21 -3.19 -1.42 7.72
N HIS A 22 -2.36 -0.83 6.85
CA HIS A 22 -1.09 -1.41 6.40
C HIS A 22 -0.10 -1.59 7.57
N GLY A 23 0.07 -0.56 8.42
CA GLY A 23 0.93 -0.64 9.59
C GLY A 23 0.51 -1.72 10.58
N LEU A 24 -0.78 -1.77 10.92
CA LEU A 24 -1.32 -2.82 11.78
C LEU A 24 -1.15 -4.21 11.15
N GLN A 25 -1.51 -4.38 9.88
CA GLN A 25 -1.44 -5.65 9.17
C GLN A 25 -0.01 -6.21 9.12
N GLY A 26 0.99 -5.36 8.84
CA GLY A 26 2.39 -5.78 8.77
C GLY A 26 2.85 -6.41 10.07
N THR A 27 2.65 -5.70 11.19
CA THR A 27 3.02 -6.16 12.53
C THR A 27 2.18 -7.35 12.97
N LEU A 28 0.85 -7.33 12.74
CA LEU A 28 -0.06 -8.40 13.11
C LEU A 28 0.33 -9.74 12.49
N ILE A 29 0.59 -9.77 11.17
CA ILE A 29 0.95 -11.01 10.47
C ILE A 29 2.28 -11.57 10.97
N GLY A 30 3.26 -10.70 11.23
CA GLY A 30 4.56 -11.10 11.81
C GLY A 30 4.38 -11.75 13.18
N VAL A 31 3.74 -11.05 14.11
CA VAL A 31 3.50 -11.52 15.48
C VAL A 31 2.65 -12.79 15.48
N ARG A 32 1.55 -12.79 14.74
CA ARG A 32 0.64 -13.95 14.67
C ARG A 32 1.32 -15.19 14.09
N SER A 33 2.18 -15.07 13.10
CA SER A 33 2.88 -16.22 12.52
C SER A 33 3.77 -16.93 13.54
N VAL A 34 4.41 -16.16 14.44
CA VAL A 34 5.21 -16.71 15.55
C VAL A 34 4.32 -17.38 16.58
N LEU A 35 3.20 -16.75 16.96
CA LEU A 35 2.25 -17.31 17.93
C LEU A 35 1.57 -18.60 17.45
N GLU A 36 1.35 -18.74 16.13
CA GLU A 36 0.84 -19.98 15.50
C GLU A 36 1.93 -21.07 15.38
N GLY A 37 3.16 -20.79 15.80
CA GLY A 37 4.25 -21.75 15.74
C GLY A 37 4.79 -22.01 14.33
N PHE A 38 4.61 -21.07 13.40
CA PHE A 38 5.18 -21.21 12.06
C PHE A 38 6.71 -21.19 12.14
N SER A 39 7.35 -22.03 11.30
CA SER A 39 8.80 -22.04 11.25
C SER A 39 9.37 -20.69 10.78
N PHE A 40 10.59 -20.36 11.19
CA PHE A 40 11.26 -19.14 10.74
C PHE A 40 11.29 -19.01 9.21
N VAL A 41 11.52 -20.13 8.50
CA VAL A 41 11.51 -20.17 7.03
C VAL A 41 10.13 -19.85 6.49
N SER A 42 9.08 -20.43 7.07
CA SER A 42 7.69 -20.16 6.64
C SER A 42 7.30 -18.70 6.85
N SER A 43 7.65 -18.12 7.99
CA SER A 43 7.41 -16.69 8.26
C SER A 43 8.17 -15.78 7.29
N GLY A 44 9.42 -16.11 6.99
CA GLY A 44 10.21 -15.41 5.98
C GLY A 44 9.61 -15.50 4.57
N LEU A 45 9.09 -16.67 4.17
CA LEU A 45 8.41 -16.83 2.88
C LEU A 45 7.10 -16.04 2.80
N ILE A 46 6.34 -15.95 3.89
CA ILE A 46 5.12 -15.13 3.98
C ILE A 46 5.46 -13.66 3.76
N ILE A 47 6.53 -13.15 4.39
CA ILE A 47 7.01 -11.78 4.19
C ILE A 47 7.48 -11.58 2.75
N ALA A 48 8.28 -12.50 2.21
CA ALA A 48 8.75 -12.45 0.82
C ALA A 48 7.59 -12.44 -0.19
N GLY A 49 6.51 -13.19 0.08
CA GLY A 49 5.31 -13.21 -0.75
C GLY A 49 4.68 -11.82 -0.92
N TYR A 50 4.68 -11.00 0.15
CA TYR A 50 4.22 -9.61 0.04
C TYR A 50 5.05 -8.81 -0.97
N TYR A 51 6.36 -8.91 -0.94
CA TYR A 51 7.22 -8.17 -1.88
C TYR A 51 7.12 -8.67 -3.33
N VAL A 52 6.93 -9.98 -3.53
CA VAL A 52 6.61 -10.54 -4.86
C VAL A 52 5.31 -9.94 -5.39
N GLY A 53 4.28 -9.89 -4.55
CA GLY A 53 3.01 -9.24 -4.89
C GLY A 53 3.18 -7.75 -5.16
N TYR A 54 3.95 -7.05 -4.33
CA TYR A 54 4.22 -5.62 -4.45
C TYR A 54 4.87 -5.28 -5.81
N LEU A 55 5.90 -6.03 -6.19
CA LEU A 55 6.56 -5.87 -7.50
C LEU A 55 5.60 -6.15 -8.65
N THR A 56 4.82 -7.23 -8.54
CA THR A 56 3.82 -7.60 -9.55
C THR A 56 2.77 -6.50 -9.72
N GLY A 57 2.26 -5.94 -8.60
CA GLY A 57 1.30 -4.84 -8.60
C GLY A 57 1.87 -3.57 -9.24
N ALA A 58 3.10 -3.18 -8.86
CA ALA A 58 3.75 -2.01 -9.43
C ALA A 58 3.88 -2.07 -10.97
N LEU A 59 4.08 -3.27 -11.52
CA LEU A 59 4.23 -3.48 -12.96
C LEU A 59 2.89 -3.61 -13.69
N THR A 60 1.86 -4.16 -13.06
CA THR A 60 0.60 -4.50 -13.74
C THR A 60 -0.49 -3.43 -13.56
N ILE A 61 -0.57 -2.80 -12.39
CA ILE A 61 -1.65 -1.84 -12.08
C ILE A 61 -1.68 -0.63 -13.00
N PRO A 62 -0.55 -0.04 -13.47
CA PRO A 62 -0.59 1.04 -14.45
C PRO A 62 -1.38 0.71 -15.73
N ILE A 63 -1.39 -0.57 -16.14
CA ILE A 63 -2.16 -1.04 -17.30
C ILE A 63 -3.67 -0.98 -17.02
N PHE A 64 -4.08 -1.39 -15.81
CA PHE A 64 -5.48 -1.32 -15.39
C PHE A 64 -5.97 0.12 -15.21
N LEU A 65 -5.11 1.01 -14.69
CA LEU A 65 -5.43 2.43 -14.54
C LEU A 65 -5.86 3.07 -15.85
N GLN A 66 -5.17 2.75 -16.95
CA GLN A 66 -5.50 3.30 -18.27
C GLN A 66 -6.87 2.83 -18.78
N ARG A 67 -7.23 1.59 -18.48
CA ARG A 67 -8.47 0.99 -18.99
C ARG A 67 -9.70 1.33 -18.17
N VAL A 68 -9.54 1.40 -16.86
CA VAL A 68 -10.66 1.43 -15.89
C VAL A 68 -10.75 2.75 -15.14
N GLY A 69 -9.63 3.47 -15.00
CA GLY A 69 -9.53 4.73 -14.26
C GLY A 69 -9.20 4.55 -12.77
N HIS A 70 -8.73 5.63 -12.15
CA HIS A 70 -8.14 5.63 -10.80
C HIS A 70 -9.12 5.19 -9.69
N ILE A 71 -10.33 5.76 -9.66
CA ILE A 71 -11.30 5.48 -8.58
C ILE A 71 -11.73 4.02 -8.57
N ARG A 72 -12.02 3.45 -9.75
CA ARG A 72 -12.49 2.06 -9.84
C ARG A 72 -11.39 1.07 -9.47
N VAL A 73 -10.16 1.32 -9.93
CA VAL A 73 -9.02 0.46 -9.58
C VAL A 73 -8.70 0.58 -8.10
N PHE A 74 -8.71 1.79 -7.51
CA PHE A 74 -8.55 1.99 -6.08
C PHE A 74 -9.60 1.20 -5.28
N ALA A 75 -10.88 1.30 -5.65
CA ALA A 75 -11.96 0.59 -4.99
C ALA A 75 -11.77 -0.93 -5.05
N ALA A 76 -11.42 -1.46 -6.21
CA ALA A 76 -11.16 -2.89 -6.39
C ALA A 76 -10.00 -3.38 -5.53
N LEU A 77 -8.89 -2.62 -5.50
CA LEU A 77 -7.69 -2.99 -4.73
C LEU A 77 -7.90 -2.89 -3.22
N ALA A 78 -8.59 -1.84 -2.75
CA ALA A 78 -8.91 -1.70 -1.33
C ALA A 78 -9.88 -2.80 -0.86
N SER A 79 -10.87 -3.16 -1.69
CA SER A 79 -11.75 -4.29 -1.42
C SER A 79 -10.97 -5.62 -1.39
N LEU A 80 -10.07 -5.83 -2.34
CA LEU A 80 -9.23 -7.03 -2.39
C LEU A 80 -8.32 -7.13 -1.16
N ALA A 81 -7.70 -6.03 -0.73
CA ALA A 81 -6.88 -5.98 0.47
C ALA A 81 -7.71 -6.27 1.74
N SER A 82 -8.93 -5.71 1.82
CA SER A 82 -9.87 -5.96 2.92
C SER A 82 -10.29 -7.42 3.01
N ILE A 83 -10.59 -8.06 1.88
CA ILE A 83 -10.90 -9.51 1.84
C ILE A 83 -9.66 -10.32 2.21
N ALA A 84 -8.50 -9.99 1.66
CA ALA A 84 -7.26 -10.71 1.90
C ALA A 84 -6.89 -10.76 3.39
N ILE A 85 -7.05 -9.65 4.12
CA ILE A 85 -6.73 -9.66 5.56
C ILE A 85 -7.68 -10.59 6.34
N LEU A 86 -8.96 -10.64 6.02
CA LEU A 86 -9.90 -11.55 6.67
C LEU A 86 -9.58 -13.02 6.35
N LEU A 87 -9.13 -13.32 5.13
CA LEU A 87 -8.72 -14.67 4.77
C LEU A 87 -7.53 -15.19 5.58
N HIS A 88 -6.65 -14.32 6.09
CA HIS A 88 -5.58 -14.74 7.01
C HIS A 88 -6.13 -15.29 8.33
N SER A 89 -7.24 -14.75 8.86
CA SER A 89 -7.85 -15.25 10.09
C SER A 89 -8.60 -16.56 9.91
N VAL A 90 -9.07 -16.84 8.68
CA VAL A 90 -9.84 -18.06 8.36
C VAL A 90 -8.91 -19.22 7.96
N PHE A 91 -7.91 -18.95 7.15
CA PHE A 91 -7.00 -19.97 6.63
C PHE A 91 -5.63 -19.89 7.32
N VAL A 92 -5.55 -20.36 8.57
CA VAL A 92 -4.32 -20.33 9.37
C VAL A 92 -3.38 -21.45 8.94
N HIS A 93 -2.68 -21.24 7.82
CA HIS A 93 -1.70 -22.17 7.29
C HIS A 93 -0.61 -21.42 6.50
N PRO A 94 0.68 -21.78 6.62
CA PRO A 94 1.79 -21.02 6.00
C PRO A 94 1.64 -20.80 4.49
N TYR A 95 1.25 -21.83 3.73
CA TYR A 95 1.08 -21.68 2.28
C TYR A 95 -0.12 -20.80 1.91
N SER A 96 -1.22 -20.89 2.64
CA SER A 96 -2.36 -20.00 2.45
C SER A 96 -1.95 -18.55 2.69
N TRP A 97 -1.23 -18.30 3.78
CA TRP A 97 -0.73 -16.98 4.12
C TRP A 97 0.24 -16.43 3.07
N LEU A 98 1.14 -17.26 2.52
CA LEU A 98 2.02 -16.85 1.42
C LEU A 98 1.21 -16.32 0.22
N PHE A 99 0.21 -17.07 -0.25
CA PHE A 99 -0.62 -16.65 -1.38
C PHE A 99 -1.44 -15.40 -1.08
N ILE A 100 -2.04 -15.32 0.11
CA ILE A 100 -2.81 -14.15 0.52
C ILE A 100 -1.89 -12.91 0.63
N ARG A 101 -0.65 -13.07 1.09
CA ARG A 101 0.34 -11.97 1.14
C ARG A 101 0.72 -11.47 -0.25
N ILE A 102 0.80 -12.34 -1.25
CA ILE A 102 0.99 -11.92 -2.65
C ILE A 102 -0.17 -11.03 -3.09
N LEU A 103 -1.42 -11.42 -2.83
CA LEU A 103 -2.59 -10.61 -3.16
C LEU A 103 -2.60 -9.27 -2.42
N THR A 104 -2.22 -9.27 -1.15
CA THR A 104 -2.08 -8.04 -0.35
C THR A 104 -1.01 -7.11 -0.93
N GLY A 105 0.14 -7.67 -1.32
CA GLY A 105 1.23 -6.92 -1.95
C GLY A 105 0.79 -6.26 -3.25
N ILE A 106 0.11 -6.99 -4.14
CA ILE A 106 -0.48 -6.44 -5.38
C ILE A 106 -1.43 -5.28 -5.06
N SER A 107 -2.32 -5.48 -4.09
CA SER A 107 -3.33 -4.49 -3.73
C SER A 107 -2.72 -3.20 -3.20
N LEU A 108 -1.83 -3.30 -2.21
CA LEU A 108 -1.22 -2.14 -1.59
C LEU A 108 -0.28 -1.40 -2.55
N SER A 109 0.56 -2.12 -3.31
CA SER A 109 1.40 -1.52 -4.34
C SER A 109 0.57 -0.72 -5.35
N GLY A 110 -0.53 -1.29 -5.82
CA GLY A 110 -1.43 -0.59 -6.74
C GLY A 110 -2.05 0.67 -6.13
N ILE A 111 -2.44 0.62 -4.85
CA ILE A 111 -2.96 1.80 -4.14
C ILE A 111 -1.88 2.90 -4.06
N TYR A 112 -0.64 2.56 -3.74
CA TYR A 112 0.47 3.52 -3.75
C TYR A 112 0.69 4.14 -5.14
N VAL A 113 0.71 3.32 -6.20
CA VAL A 113 0.83 3.78 -7.59
C VAL A 113 -0.30 4.76 -7.95
N ILE A 114 -1.54 4.45 -7.55
CA ILE A 114 -2.71 5.32 -7.78
C ILE A 114 -2.53 6.66 -7.07
N MET A 115 -2.15 6.63 -5.80
CA MET A 115 -1.96 7.85 -5.00
C MET A 115 -0.88 8.74 -5.59
N GLU A 116 0.27 8.18 -5.93
CA GLU A 116 1.38 8.91 -6.53
C GLU A 116 1.03 9.50 -7.91
N SER A 117 0.35 8.72 -8.76
CA SER A 117 -0.14 9.18 -10.05
C SER A 117 -1.10 10.37 -9.89
N TRP A 118 -2.04 10.26 -8.95
CA TRP A 118 -3.04 11.30 -8.70
C TRP A 118 -2.43 12.59 -8.15
N LEU A 119 -1.50 12.46 -7.18
CA LEU A 119 -0.79 13.61 -6.62
C LEU A 119 0.13 14.29 -7.64
N ASN A 120 0.78 13.51 -8.50
CA ASN A 120 1.61 14.05 -9.57
C ASN A 120 0.82 14.91 -10.55
N GLU A 121 -0.39 14.49 -10.95
CA GLU A 121 -1.22 15.24 -11.88
C GLU A 121 -1.78 16.52 -11.26
N LYS A 122 -2.19 16.48 -9.99
CA LYS A 122 -2.70 17.66 -9.27
C LYS A 122 -1.58 18.64 -8.89
N SER A 123 -0.30 18.30 -9.11
CA SER A 123 0.86 19.12 -8.80
C SER A 123 1.38 19.88 -10.02
N THR A 124 2.00 21.05 -9.77
CA THR A 124 2.85 21.74 -10.75
C THR A 124 4.31 21.39 -10.48
N ASN A 125 5.21 21.70 -11.41
CA ASN A 125 6.64 21.49 -11.20
C ASN A 125 7.19 22.18 -9.92
N GLN A 126 6.56 23.29 -9.51
CA GLN A 126 6.93 24.02 -8.30
C GLN A 126 6.38 23.41 -7.00
N THR A 127 5.23 22.74 -7.05
CA THR A 127 4.54 22.21 -5.87
C THR A 127 4.71 20.70 -5.69
N ARG A 128 5.18 19.98 -6.72
CA ARG A 128 5.30 18.52 -6.74
C ARG A 128 6.14 17.99 -5.57
N GLY A 129 7.34 18.55 -5.36
CA GLY A 129 8.21 18.12 -4.26
C GLY A 129 7.58 18.29 -2.90
N GLN A 130 6.90 19.41 -2.66
CA GLN A 130 6.20 19.66 -1.38
C GLN A 130 5.03 18.71 -1.17
N LEU A 131 4.23 18.45 -2.22
CA LEU A 131 3.09 17.56 -2.13
C LEU A 131 3.51 16.10 -1.86
N LEU A 132 4.55 15.64 -2.55
CA LEU A 132 5.13 14.31 -2.32
C LEU A 132 5.79 14.22 -0.92
N SER A 133 6.41 15.28 -0.41
CA SER A 133 6.92 15.28 0.97
C SER A 133 5.80 15.13 2.01
N ILE A 134 4.68 15.83 1.84
CA ILE A 134 3.51 15.69 2.69
C ILE A 134 2.98 14.25 2.62
N TYR A 135 2.85 13.69 1.42
CA TYR A 135 2.44 12.30 1.21
C TYR A 135 3.35 11.31 1.95
N MET A 136 4.67 11.47 1.87
CA MET A 136 5.62 10.61 2.58
C MET A 136 5.50 10.75 4.10
N ILE A 137 5.33 11.97 4.63
CA ILE A 137 5.09 12.20 6.06
C ILE A 137 3.81 11.49 6.51
N PHE A 138 2.71 11.64 5.76
CA PHE A 138 1.47 10.92 6.02
C PHE A 138 1.68 9.40 6.05
N THR A 139 2.38 8.87 5.04
CA THR A 139 2.69 7.44 4.97
C THR A 139 3.39 6.96 6.25
N PHE A 140 4.51 7.57 6.61
CA PHE A 140 5.29 7.12 7.78
C PHE A 140 4.56 7.32 9.10
N VAL A 141 3.87 8.45 9.28
CA VAL A 141 3.10 8.73 10.50
C VAL A 141 1.97 7.72 10.68
N PHE A 142 1.17 7.49 9.63
CA PHE A 142 0.01 6.60 9.75
C PHE A 142 0.38 5.12 9.73
N VAL A 143 1.42 4.70 9.01
CA VAL A 143 1.96 3.33 9.10
C VAL A 143 2.52 3.09 10.50
N GLY A 144 3.31 4.04 11.05
CA GLY A 144 3.82 3.94 12.41
C GLY A 144 2.69 3.91 13.46
N ALA A 145 1.70 4.82 13.34
CA ALA A 145 0.54 4.82 14.22
C ALA A 145 -0.27 3.51 14.14
N GLY A 146 -0.38 2.94 12.95
CA GLY A 146 -1.05 1.66 12.73
C GLY A 146 -0.44 0.50 13.51
N GLN A 147 0.89 0.48 13.67
CA GLN A 147 1.56 -0.56 14.47
C GLN A 147 1.13 -0.56 15.94
N PHE A 148 0.85 0.63 16.52
CA PHE A 148 0.36 0.73 17.90
C PHE A 148 -1.04 0.16 18.09
N LEU A 149 -1.84 0.04 17.03
CA LEU A 149 -3.17 -0.57 17.09
C LEU A 149 -3.13 -2.07 17.44
N LEU A 150 -1.96 -2.71 17.30
CA LEU A 150 -1.76 -4.10 17.75
C LEU A 150 -2.09 -4.29 19.23
N ASN A 151 -1.91 -3.25 20.05
CA ASN A 151 -2.16 -3.29 21.49
C ASN A 151 -3.65 -3.24 21.87
N LEU A 152 -4.56 -3.07 20.91
CA LEU A 152 -6.00 -2.94 21.18
C LEU A 152 -6.68 -4.28 21.45
N SER A 153 -6.14 -5.40 20.97
CA SER A 153 -6.70 -6.73 21.21
C SER A 153 -5.61 -7.80 21.14
N ASN A 154 -5.97 -9.03 21.54
CA ASN A 154 -5.06 -10.18 21.47
C ASN A 154 -4.80 -10.56 20.00
N PRO A 155 -3.53 -10.64 19.56
CA PRO A 155 -3.21 -11.03 18.16
C PRO A 155 -3.69 -12.44 17.77
N LEU A 156 -4.02 -13.29 18.74
CA LEU A 156 -4.60 -14.62 18.48
C LEU A 156 -6.10 -14.58 18.14
N GLU A 157 -6.76 -13.45 18.40
CA GLU A 157 -8.18 -13.25 18.11
C GLU A 157 -8.38 -12.65 16.72
N VAL A 158 -9.62 -12.65 16.24
CA VAL A 158 -9.98 -12.16 14.91
C VAL A 158 -10.14 -10.63 14.85
N ASP A 159 -10.26 -9.99 16.00
CA ASP A 159 -10.63 -8.57 16.13
C ASP A 159 -9.70 -7.63 15.37
N LEU A 160 -8.39 -7.87 15.45
CA LEU A 160 -7.40 -7.04 14.74
C LEU A 160 -7.48 -7.23 13.22
N PHE A 161 -7.81 -8.43 12.74
CA PHE A 161 -8.05 -8.68 11.31
C PHE A 161 -9.30 -7.93 10.82
N ILE A 162 -10.36 -7.94 11.64
CA ILE A 162 -11.59 -7.16 11.37
C ILE A 162 -11.27 -5.67 11.37
N LEU A 163 -10.49 -5.16 12.34
CA LEU A 163 -10.12 -3.76 12.41
C LEU A 163 -9.36 -3.31 11.14
N VAL A 164 -8.37 -4.09 10.68
CA VAL A 164 -7.67 -3.79 9.42
C VAL A 164 -8.64 -3.77 8.24
N SER A 165 -9.53 -4.76 8.14
CA SER A 165 -10.53 -4.84 7.07
C SER A 165 -11.46 -3.62 7.08
N ILE A 166 -11.90 -3.18 8.25
CA ILE A 166 -12.70 -1.98 8.43
C ILE A 166 -11.93 -0.75 7.94
N LEU A 167 -10.68 -0.54 8.37
CA LEU A 167 -9.85 0.60 7.95
C LEU A 167 -9.69 0.66 6.43
N LEU A 168 -9.40 -0.49 5.79
CA LEU A 168 -9.25 -0.58 4.34
C LEU A 168 -10.57 -0.30 3.61
N SER A 169 -11.70 -0.78 4.13
CA SER A 169 -13.02 -0.55 3.55
C SER A 169 -13.48 0.90 3.72
N PHE A 170 -13.30 1.48 4.92
CA PHE A 170 -13.65 2.88 5.18
C PHE A 170 -12.82 3.87 4.36
N ALA A 171 -11.60 3.50 3.95
CA ALA A 171 -10.76 4.31 3.08
C ALA A 171 -11.41 4.63 1.72
N LEU A 172 -12.37 3.82 1.29
CA LEU A 172 -13.12 4.04 0.05
C LEU A 172 -14.08 5.22 0.16
N LEU A 173 -14.69 5.43 1.32
CA LEU A 173 -15.79 6.38 1.50
C LEU A 173 -15.40 7.83 1.14
N PRO A 174 -14.28 8.39 1.66
CA PRO A 174 -13.91 9.76 1.31
C PRO A 174 -13.69 9.94 -0.20
N ILE A 175 -13.10 8.96 -0.86
CA ILE A 175 -12.78 9.03 -2.28
C ILE A 175 -14.05 8.89 -3.14
N LEU A 176 -14.93 7.96 -2.81
CA LEU A 176 -16.18 7.73 -3.56
C LEU A 176 -17.20 8.84 -3.38
N LEU A 177 -17.25 9.48 -2.20
CA LEU A 177 -18.19 10.55 -1.88
C LEU A 177 -17.67 11.94 -2.26
N SER A 178 -16.41 12.08 -2.61
CA SER A 178 -15.84 13.36 -3.04
C SER A 178 -16.03 13.59 -4.55
N ASN A 179 -16.23 14.87 -4.91
CA ASN A 179 -16.21 15.31 -6.32
C ASN A 179 -14.77 15.46 -6.85
N THR A 180 -13.87 14.54 -6.47
CA THR A 180 -12.48 14.62 -6.91
C THR A 180 -12.38 14.19 -8.37
N GLU A 181 -11.97 15.12 -9.23
CA GLU A 181 -11.73 14.83 -10.65
C GLU A 181 -10.62 13.76 -10.78
N GLN A 182 -10.91 12.73 -11.57
CA GLN A 182 -9.93 11.70 -11.85
C GLN A 182 -8.81 12.25 -12.76
N PRO A 183 -7.57 11.78 -12.59
CA PRO A 183 -6.50 12.06 -13.52
C PRO A 183 -6.84 11.65 -14.95
N ASN A 184 -6.38 12.43 -15.92
CA ASN A 184 -6.32 11.97 -17.30
C ASN A 184 -5.22 10.93 -17.42
N THR A 185 -5.59 9.73 -17.81
CA THR A 185 -4.64 8.62 -17.95
C THR A 185 -3.82 8.79 -19.23
N GLU A 186 -2.63 9.40 -19.10
CA GLU A 186 -1.63 9.31 -20.18
C GLU A 186 -1.03 7.90 -20.21
N SER A 187 -0.62 7.46 -21.41
CA SER A 187 0.06 6.17 -21.57
C SER A 187 1.33 6.13 -20.72
N PRO A 188 1.53 5.13 -19.85
CA PRO A 188 2.73 5.03 -19.06
C PRO A 188 3.94 4.92 -19.97
N LYS A 189 4.93 5.76 -19.74
CA LYS A 189 6.24 5.58 -20.34
C LYS A 189 6.97 4.54 -19.49
N TYR A 190 7.09 3.32 -20.00
CA TYR A 190 7.90 2.30 -19.37
C TYR A 190 9.38 2.63 -19.60
N PHE A 191 10.10 2.86 -18.51
CA PHE A 191 11.55 2.91 -18.55
C PHE A 191 12.10 1.54 -18.21
N SER A 192 13.03 1.04 -19.05
CA SER A 192 13.79 -0.14 -18.67
C SER A 192 14.71 0.17 -17.49
N LEU A 193 15.07 -0.83 -16.69
CA LEU A 193 16.02 -0.65 -15.57
C LEU A 193 17.34 -0.02 -16.05
N LYS A 194 17.77 -0.35 -17.28
CA LYS A 194 18.96 0.24 -17.90
C LYS A 194 18.78 1.73 -18.19
N GLU A 195 17.64 2.13 -18.74
CA GLU A 195 17.34 3.56 -18.97
C GLU A 195 17.25 4.32 -17.67
N PHE A 196 16.61 3.75 -16.63
CA PHE A 196 16.56 4.38 -15.32
C PHE A 196 17.96 4.58 -14.72
N TYR A 197 18.85 3.58 -14.82
CA TYR A 197 20.24 3.73 -14.38
C TYR A 197 20.99 4.80 -15.15
N ILE A 198 20.80 4.90 -16.48
CA ILE A 198 21.45 5.91 -17.32
C ILE A 198 20.96 7.33 -16.97
N VAL A 199 19.66 7.51 -16.75
CA VAL A 199 19.05 8.82 -16.43
C VAL A 199 19.41 9.29 -15.02
N SER A 200 19.44 8.39 -14.05
CA SER A 200 19.74 8.73 -12.66
C SER A 200 20.42 7.57 -11.93
N PRO A 201 21.76 7.42 -12.07
CA PRO A 201 22.51 6.37 -11.37
C PRO A 201 22.35 6.45 -9.85
N LEU A 202 22.39 7.67 -9.29
CA LEU A 202 22.21 7.90 -7.87
C LEU A 202 20.80 7.49 -7.41
N GLY A 203 19.76 7.85 -8.18
CA GLY A 203 18.38 7.45 -7.90
C GLY A 203 18.18 5.95 -7.93
N PHE A 204 18.82 5.26 -8.87
CA PHE A 204 18.78 3.80 -8.98
C PHE A 204 19.42 3.13 -7.75
N VAL A 205 20.63 3.54 -7.37
CA VAL A 205 21.33 3.00 -6.20
C VAL A 205 20.57 3.32 -4.90
N ALA A 206 20.07 4.56 -4.75
CA ALA A 206 19.29 4.95 -3.60
C ALA A 206 18.01 4.11 -3.46
N ALA A 207 17.28 3.86 -4.57
CA ALA A 207 16.08 3.01 -4.56
C ALA A 207 16.38 1.57 -4.14
N LEU A 208 17.48 0.99 -4.63
CA LEU A 208 17.92 -0.36 -4.22
C LEU A 208 18.30 -0.38 -2.73
N ALA A 209 19.09 0.56 -2.26
CA ALA A 209 19.50 0.64 -0.86
C ALA A 209 18.31 0.82 0.08
N THR A 210 17.36 1.69 -0.27
CA THR A 210 16.12 1.91 0.50
C THR A 210 15.27 0.66 0.53
N GLY A 211 15.11 -0.03 -0.60
CA GLY A 211 14.35 -1.29 -0.68
C GLY A 211 14.95 -2.39 0.20
N LEU A 212 16.27 -2.56 0.16
CA LEU A 212 16.99 -3.52 1.02
C LEU A 212 16.86 -3.17 2.50
N SER A 213 17.04 -1.90 2.86
CA SER A 213 16.89 -1.44 4.25
C SER A 213 15.48 -1.65 4.78
N HIS A 214 14.48 -1.33 3.97
CA HIS A 214 13.07 -1.47 4.36
C HIS A 214 12.68 -2.94 4.57
N SER A 215 13.16 -3.84 3.70
CA SER A 215 12.90 -5.28 3.84
C SER A 215 13.60 -5.93 5.04
N ALA A 216 14.67 -5.33 5.56
CA ALA A 216 15.39 -5.84 6.73
C ALA A 216 14.75 -5.45 8.06
N VAL A 217 13.85 -4.46 8.08
CA VAL A 217 13.18 -3.94 9.30
C VAL A 217 11.86 -4.67 9.59
N PHE A 218 11.26 -5.31 8.60
CA PHE A 218 10.01 -6.08 8.70
C PHE A 218 10.27 -7.57 8.54
#